data_4c4b4a73d87fe8f89c9d4bd9a46b4c6c
#
_entry.id   4c4b4a73d87fe8f89c9d4bd9a46b4c6c
#
_cell.length_a   1.000
_cell.length_b   1.000
_cell.length_c   1.000
_cell.angle_alpha   90.00
_cell.angle_beta   90.00
_cell.angle_gamma   90.00
#
_symmetry.space_group_name_H-M   'P 1'
#
loop_
_entity.id
_entity.type
_entity.pdbx_description
1 polymer ?
#
loop_
_entity_poly.entity_id
_entity_poly.type
_entity_poly.pdbx_seq_one_letter_code
_entity_poly.pdbx_strand_id
1 'polypeptide(L)'
;MSDERIQCESCNAVFEPLIEKRTDGDLEFVFFRCPSCGSRYTISVTDPSLREQIREYTDLAEEGRQRRLTRSQYLYLEKLLEDNVARSKELRKRYGGVD
;
A
#
# COMPACT_ATOMS: atom_id res chain seq x y z
N MET A 1 -14.77 -17.65 3.46
CA MET A 1 -14.44 -16.74 2.35
C MET A 1 -15.11 -15.41 2.59
N SER A 2 -14.34 -14.37 2.70
CA SER A 2 -14.87 -13.04 2.89
C SER A 2 -15.23 -12.44 1.53
N ASP A 3 -16.51 -12.13 1.36
CA ASP A 3 -16.96 -11.32 0.24
C ASP A 3 -16.56 -9.88 0.50
N GLU A 4 -15.38 -9.52 0.08
CA GLU A 4 -14.91 -8.15 0.20
C GLU A 4 -15.50 -7.31 -0.93
N ARG A 5 -16.72 -6.85 -0.72
CA ARG A 5 -17.34 -5.91 -1.64
C ARG A 5 -17.22 -4.50 -1.10
N ILE A 6 -16.99 -3.57 -2.00
CA ILE A 6 -16.90 -2.16 -1.66
C ILE A 6 -17.92 -1.39 -2.45
N GLN A 7 -18.26 -0.20 -1.97
CA GLN A 7 -19.19 0.70 -2.65
C GLN A 7 -18.42 1.86 -3.27
N CYS A 8 -18.66 2.10 -4.55
CA CYS A 8 -18.08 3.23 -5.26
C CYS A 8 -18.68 4.55 -4.76
N GLU A 9 -17.82 5.49 -4.37
CA GLU A 9 -18.29 6.80 -3.90
C GLU A 9 -18.88 7.65 -5.01
N SER A 10 -18.50 7.41 -6.26
CA SER A 10 -18.95 8.21 -7.40
C SER A 10 -20.31 7.76 -7.94
N CYS A 11 -20.55 6.45 -8.02
CA CYS A 11 -21.78 5.93 -8.63
C CYS A 11 -22.60 5.03 -7.72
N ASN A 12 -22.12 4.78 -6.49
CA ASN A 12 -22.76 3.93 -5.49
C ASN A 12 -22.89 2.45 -5.87
N ALA A 13 -22.25 2.02 -6.95
CA ALA A 13 -22.22 0.61 -7.33
C ALA A 13 -21.45 -0.20 -6.29
N VAL A 14 -21.97 -1.37 -5.94
CA VAL A 14 -21.27 -2.32 -5.05
C VAL A 14 -20.59 -3.35 -5.93
N PHE A 15 -19.29 -3.56 -5.70
CA PHE A 15 -18.51 -4.48 -6.52
C PHE A 15 -17.36 -5.08 -5.72
N GLU A 16 -16.84 -6.21 -6.23
CA GLU A 16 -15.63 -6.81 -5.69
C GLU A 16 -14.43 -6.17 -6.39
N PRO A 17 -13.50 -5.55 -5.62
CA PRO A 17 -12.36 -4.85 -6.24
C PRO A 17 -11.39 -5.85 -6.88
N LEU A 18 -11.06 -5.60 -8.13
CA LEU A 18 -10.04 -6.35 -8.86
C LEU A 18 -8.75 -5.54 -8.82
N ILE A 19 -7.79 -5.99 -8.03
CA ILE A 19 -6.53 -5.27 -7.82
C ILE A 19 -5.66 -5.36 -9.07
N GLU A 20 -5.24 -4.21 -9.57
CA GLU A 20 -4.37 -4.08 -10.73
C GLU A 20 -3.06 -3.43 -10.33
N LYS A 21 -2.01 -3.76 -11.05
CA LYS A 21 -0.68 -3.17 -10.88
C LYS A 21 -0.21 -2.58 -12.19
N ARG A 22 0.42 -1.42 -12.10
CA ARG A 22 1.03 -0.77 -13.25
C ARG A 22 2.37 -0.19 -12.85
N THR A 23 3.36 -0.30 -13.74
CA THR A 23 4.67 0.28 -13.55
C THR A 23 4.82 1.46 -14.51
N ASP A 24 5.30 2.58 -13.98
CA ASP A 24 5.59 3.76 -14.78
C ASP A 24 6.95 4.31 -14.32
N GLY A 25 7.99 4.07 -15.13
CA GLY A 25 9.36 4.36 -14.73
C GLY A 25 9.73 3.57 -13.50
N ASP A 26 10.15 4.25 -12.42
CA ASP A 26 10.51 3.62 -11.16
C ASP A 26 9.33 3.44 -10.21
N LEU A 27 8.17 3.98 -10.58
CA LEU A 27 6.98 3.93 -9.73
C LEU A 27 6.15 2.69 -10.02
N GLU A 28 5.64 2.09 -8.97
CA GLU A 28 4.69 0.99 -9.05
C GLU A 28 3.36 1.43 -8.45
N PHE A 29 2.30 1.33 -9.24
CA PHE A 29 0.94 1.70 -8.85
C PHE A 29 0.12 0.45 -8.58
N VAL A 30 -0.56 0.42 -7.44
CA VAL A 30 -1.55 -0.61 -7.12
C VAL A 30 -2.90 0.08 -7.01
N PHE A 31 -3.85 -0.34 -7.81
CA PHE A 31 -5.14 0.33 -7.90
C PHE A 31 -6.25 -0.65 -8.31
N PHE A 32 -7.48 -0.18 -8.25
CA PHE A 32 -8.64 -0.87 -8.81
C PHE A 32 -9.57 0.14 -9.46
N ARG A 33 -10.46 -0.35 -10.30
CA ARG A 33 -11.44 0.49 -11.00
C ARG A 33 -12.84 0.02 -10.71
N CYS A 34 -13.77 0.99 -10.62
CA CYS A 34 -15.18 0.68 -10.56
C CYS A 34 -15.65 0.17 -11.93
N PRO A 35 -16.24 -1.03 -12.01
CA PRO A 35 -16.70 -1.56 -13.31
C PRO A 35 -17.87 -0.79 -13.91
N SER A 36 -18.62 -0.03 -13.08
CA SER A 36 -19.79 0.72 -13.56
C SER A 36 -19.43 2.09 -14.12
N CYS A 37 -18.61 2.86 -13.41
CA CYS A 37 -18.29 4.23 -13.82
C CYS A 37 -16.84 4.43 -14.29
N GLY A 38 -15.98 3.43 -14.09
CA GLY A 38 -14.58 3.50 -14.51
C GLY A 38 -13.67 4.32 -13.61
N SER A 39 -14.18 4.83 -12.49
CA SER A 39 -13.36 5.60 -11.54
C SER A 39 -12.21 4.73 -11.02
N ARG A 40 -11.00 5.30 -11.02
CA ARG A 40 -9.82 4.62 -10.53
C ARG A 40 -9.54 5.01 -9.08
N TYR A 41 -9.29 4.01 -8.25
CA TYR A 41 -8.94 4.19 -6.85
C TYR A 41 -7.54 3.65 -6.61
N THR A 42 -6.59 4.54 -6.32
CA THR A 42 -5.20 4.16 -6.07
C THR A 42 -5.03 3.71 -4.62
N ILE A 43 -4.57 2.48 -4.44
CA ILE A 43 -4.31 1.90 -3.12
C ILE A 43 -2.93 2.31 -2.64
N SER A 44 -1.91 2.17 -3.49
CA SER A 44 -0.55 2.53 -3.13
C SER A 44 0.26 2.94 -4.33
N VAL A 45 1.26 3.78 -4.08
CA VAL A 45 2.30 4.14 -5.05
C VAL A 45 3.62 3.93 -4.33
N THR A 46 4.52 3.15 -4.92
CA THR A 46 5.82 2.87 -4.35
C THR A 46 6.94 3.19 -5.34
N ASP A 47 8.08 3.66 -4.80
CA ASP A 47 9.31 3.79 -5.55
C ASP A 47 10.30 2.71 -5.09
N PRO A 48 11.46 2.53 -5.76
CA PRO A 48 12.41 1.50 -5.36
C PRO A 48 12.90 1.63 -3.91
N SER A 49 13.12 2.86 -3.45
CA SER A 49 13.56 3.12 -2.07
C SER A 49 12.52 2.68 -1.05
N LEU A 50 11.26 3.02 -1.29
CA LEU A 50 10.17 2.62 -0.41
C LEU A 50 9.97 1.11 -0.40
N ARG A 51 10.03 0.46 -1.57
CA ARG A 51 9.91 -0.99 -1.66
C ARG A 51 11.01 -1.71 -0.87
N GLU A 52 12.23 -1.18 -0.91
CA GLU A 52 13.34 -1.73 -0.14
C GLU A 52 13.10 -1.58 1.37
N GLN A 53 12.62 -0.43 1.80
CA GLN A 53 12.28 -0.18 3.20
C GLN A 53 11.13 -1.07 3.68
N ILE A 54 10.14 -1.30 2.84
CA ILE A 54 9.04 -2.21 3.16
C ILE A 54 9.55 -3.64 3.33
N ARG A 55 10.47 -4.06 2.48
CA ARG A 55 11.09 -5.38 2.59
C ARG A 55 11.87 -5.51 3.89
N GLU A 56 12.64 -4.51 4.24
CA GLU A 56 13.39 -4.47 5.49
C GLU A 56 12.46 -4.58 6.70
N TYR A 57 11.36 -3.82 6.69
CA TYR A 57 10.34 -3.91 7.72
C TYR A 57 9.75 -5.31 7.82
N THR A 58 9.38 -5.88 6.68
CA THR A 58 8.77 -7.21 6.62
C THR A 58 9.71 -8.28 7.16
N ASP A 59 10.98 -8.22 6.77
CA ASP A 59 12.00 -9.18 7.22
C ASP A 59 12.20 -9.10 8.74
N LEU A 60 12.32 -7.89 9.27
CA LEU A 60 12.51 -7.70 10.71
C LEU A 60 11.25 -8.08 11.50
N ALA A 61 10.07 -7.75 11.01
CA ALA A 61 8.82 -8.12 11.65
C ALA A 61 8.65 -9.65 11.70
N GLU A 62 9.04 -10.33 10.63
CA GLU A 62 8.99 -11.79 10.58
C GLU A 62 10.00 -12.41 11.54
N GLU A 63 11.20 -11.85 11.65
CA GLU A 63 12.19 -12.26 12.63
C GLU A 63 11.62 -12.13 14.04
N GLY A 64 10.89 -11.06 14.33
CA GLY A 64 10.24 -10.84 15.62
C GLY A 64 9.17 -11.87 15.99
N ARG A 65 8.61 -12.55 14.99
CA ARG A 65 7.66 -13.66 15.24
C ARG A 65 8.36 -14.93 15.65
N GLN A 66 9.62 -15.10 15.23
CA GLN A 66 10.39 -16.31 15.50
C GLN A 66 11.21 -16.19 16.78
N ARG A 67 11.61 -15.00 17.16
CA ARG A 67 12.38 -14.73 18.36
C ARG A 67 12.05 -13.36 18.93
N ARG A 68 12.40 -13.15 20.19
CA ARG A 68 12.22 -11.86 20.85
C ARG A 68 13.22 -10.85 20.28
N LEU A 69 12.73 -9.72 19.81
CA LEU A 69 13.57 -8.63 19.36
C LEU A 69 14.13 -7.85 20.57
N THR A 70 15.29 -7.25 20.39
CA THR A 70 15.83 -6.31 21.39
C THR A 70 15.00 -5.04 21.37
N ARG A 71 15.14 -4.23 22.43
CA ARG A 71 14.47 -2.94 22.51
C ARG A 71 14.84 -2.04 21.34
N SER A 72 16.13 -2.01 20.98
CA SER A 72 16.60 -1.23 19.83
C SER A 72 15.96 -1.67 18.52
N GLN A 73 15.79 -2.96 18.33
CA GLN A 73 15.14 -3.51 17.14
C GLN A 73 13.66 -3.14 17.09
N TYR A 74 12.96 -3.17 18.23
CA TYR A 74 11.56 -2.74 18.28
C TYR A 74 11.41 -1.26 17.93
N LEU A 75 12.27 -0.41 18.46
CA LEU A 75 12.24 1.02 18.17
C LEU A 75 12.53 1.29 16.70
N TYR A 76 13.48 0.57 16.13
CA TYR A 76 13.79 0.68 14.72
C TYR A 76 12.62 0.23 13.84
N LEU A 77 11.96 -0.86 14.22
CA LEU A 77 10.80 -1.39 13.51
C LEU A 77 9.65 -0.38 13.50
N GLU A 78 9.36 0.25 14.64
CA GLU A 78 8.34 1.28 14.73
C GLU A 78 8.67 2.47 13.84
N LYS A 79 9.92 2.89 13.83
CA LYS A 79 10.36 4.00 13.00
C LYS A 79 10.25 3.67 11.51
N LEU A 80 10.63 2.47 11.12
CA LEU A 80 10.48 2.01 9.74
C LEU A 80 9.00 2.06 9.31
N LEU A 81 8.11 1.60 10.19
CA LEU A 81 6.68 1.63 9.89
C LEU A 81 6.18 3.05 9.70
N GLU A 82 6.54 3.97 10.60
CA GLU A 82 6.14 5.38 10.50
C GLU A 82 6.68 6.01 9.21
N ASP A 83 7.96 5.80 8.92
CA ASP A 83 8.58 6.36 7.73
C ASP A 83 7.96 5.79 6.45
N ASN A 84 7.68 4.48 6.42
CA ASN A 84 7.06 3.83 5.27
C ASN A 84 5.63 4.35 5.05
N VAL A 85 4.86 4.51 6.11
CA VAL A 85 3.49 5.04 6.02
C VAL A 85 3.52 6.48 5.51
N ALA A 86 4.39 7.31 6.07
CA ALA A 86 4.52 8.71 5.65
C ALA A 86 4.95 8.82 4.20
N ARG A 87 5.93 8.04 3.78
CA ARG A 87 6.41 8.02 2.40
C ARG A 87 5.35 7.53 1.43
N SER A 88 4.62 6.48 1.80
CA SER A 88 3.53 5.95 1.00
C SER A 88 2.44 6.98 0.78
N LYS A 89 2.06 7.70 1.83
CA LYS A 89 1.06 8.77 1.73
C LYS A 89 1.53 9.89 0.83
N GLU A 90 2.79 10.29 0.95
CA GLU A 90 3.37 11.34 0.11
C GLU A 90 3.36 10.96 -1.36
N LEU A 91 3.79 9.75 -1.69
CA LEU A 91 3.81 9.25 -3.06
C LEU A 91 2.39 9.14 -3.62
N ARG A 92 1.46 8.64 -2.83
CA ARG A 92 0.06 8.53 -3.25
C ARG A 92 -0.56 9.91 -3.50
N LYS A 93 -0.25 10.88 -2.66
CA LYS A 93 -0.71 12.26 -2.81
C LYS A 93 -0.14 12.90 -4.07
N ARG A 94 1.12 12.63 -4.37
CA ARG A 94 1.83 13.24 -5.50
C ARG A 94 1.47 12.60 -6.84
N TYR A 95 1.34 11.28 -6.90
CA TYR A 95 1.22 10.53 -8.15
C TYR A 95 -0.08 9.75 -8.29
N GLY A 96 -0.74 9.45 -7.19
CA GLY A 96 -1.93 8.63 -7.17
C GLY A 96 -3.25 9.38 -7.29
N GLY A 97 -3.23 10.52 -7.96
CA GLY A 97 -4.40 11.39 -8.05
C GLY A 97 -5.68 10.66 -8.42
N VAL A 98 -6.81 11.21 -7.99
CA VAL A 98 -8.14 10.69 -8.32
C VAL A 98 -8.42 11.01 -9.78
N ASP A 99 -8.67 9.97 -10.54
CA ASP A 99 -9.09 10.13 -11.94
C ASP A 99 -10.60 10.19 -12.06
#